data_70e7e00dfc5f2fae9df3d2e9a7b691c3
#
_entry.id   70e7e00dfc5f2fae9df3d2e9a7b691c3
#
_cell.length_a   1.000
_cell.length_b   1.000
_cell.length_c   1.000
_cell.angle_alpha   90.00
_cell.angle_beta   90.00
_cell.angle_gamma   90.00
#
_symmetry.space_group_name_H-M   'P 1'
#
loop_
_entity.id
_entity.type
_entity.pdbx_description
1 polymer ?
#
loop_
_entity_poly.entity_id
_entity_poly.type
_entity_poly.pdbx_seq_one_letter_code
_entity_poly.pdbx_strand_id
1 'polypeptide(L)'
;MRRHRVLFAILLTIAWTGVFADPFLTGVIEDADAQTIEMPVFPGAWQSQIEWMAPEGSEIQPGDVVIRLDPGSLLDQEERTQSDYERKRFEVERRTAELALTVMDAETAVLRAESELKLATLDANIPATASRRLDYDRAQLRLSTATQSLERKRAELVSKHREETETLTVLQLEEQRMHDQWQSMVNALEGTQLKAEKAGILIYAENRFTGHKIFPGETYNNSTLLARIASHEDTSFRFWVHEADILKIVPGDRLVVTPDALPEQRVVAVVSRASQQATTRDEWSQGGYFEVHAKPTVPLPNTFIPGMSVMGKPE
;
A
#
# COMPACT_ATOMS: atom_id res chain seq x y z
N MET A 1 50.96 -11.80 93.17
CA MET A 1 51.02 -10.58 92.39
C MET A 1 51.11 -10.87 90.88
N ARG A 2 50.01 -10.83 90.11
CA ARG A 2 49.97 -10.93 88.64
C ARG A 2 48.90 -9.98 88.10
N ARG A 3 49.34 -8.94 87.38
CA ARG A 3 48.47 -7.92 86.76
C ARG A 3 47.92 -8.46 85.42
N HIS A 4 46.62 -8.56 85.29
CA HIS A 4 45.96 -8.84 84.02
C HIS A 4 45.77 -7.50 83.24
N ARG A 5 46.38 -7.38 82.10
CA ARG A 5 46.12 -6.34 81.08
C ARG A 5 44.98 -6.86 80.20
N VAL A 6 43.82 -6.17 80.24
CA VAL A 6 42.74 -6.40 79.30
C VAL A 6 42.95 -5.44 78.10
N LEU A 7 43.21 -6.05 76.93
CA LEU A 7 43.24 -5.32 75.66
C LEU A 7 41.86 -5.19 75.12
N PHE A 8 41.37 -3.96 74.99
CA PHE A 8 40.08 -3.63 74.31
C PHE A 8 40.39 -3.46 72.81
N ALA A 9 39.95 -4.39 71.98
CA ALA A 9 39.99 -4.29 70.51
C ALA A 9 38.77 -3.53 70.04
N ILE A 10 38.92 -2.28 69.59
CA ILE A 10 37.87 -1.51 68.92
C ILE A 10 37.84 -1.97 67.44
N LEU A 11 36.74 -2.67 67.08
CA LEU A 11 36.44 -3.04 65.70
C LEU A 11 35.83 -1.83 65.00
N LEU A 12 36.60 -1.14 64.17
CA LEU A 12 36.17 -0.05 63.31
C LEU A 12 35.49 -0.64 62.07
N THR A 13 34.13 -0.72 62.09
CA THR A 13 33.33 -1.07 60.91
C THR A 13 33.29 0.13 59.96
N ILE A 14 34.11 0.10 58.92
CA ILE A 14 34.00 1.05 57.79
C ILE A 14 32.79 0.64 56.98
N ALA A 15 31.67 1.37 57.17
CA ALA A 15 30.52 1.28 56.28
C ALA A 15 30.95 1.87 54.92
N TRP A 16 31.19 1.01 53.95
CA TRP A 16 31.31 1.42 52.57
C TRP A 16 29.94 1.87 52.06
N THR A 17 29.67 3.16 52.14
CA THR A 17 28.59 3.76 51.36
C THR A 17 29.04 3.82 49.93
N GLY A 18 28.66 2.81 49.15
CA GLY A 18 28.86 2.83 47.69
C GLY A 18 28.08 4.05 47.15
N VAL A 19 28.79 5.06 46.71
CA VAL A 19 28.21 6.13 45.88
C VAL A 19 27.85 5.49 44.56
N PHE A 20 26.59 5.04 44.45
CA PHE A 20 26.03 4.67 43.17
C PHE A 20 25.86 5.97 42.39
N ALA A 21 26.79 6.25 41.48
CA ALA A 21 26.58 7.32 40.52
C ALA A 21 25.37 6.95 39.67
N ASP A 22 24.41 7.84 39.58
CA ASP A 22 23.26 7.65 38.68
C ASP A 22 23.75 7.48 37.25
N PRO A 23 23.22 6.54 36.49
CA PRO A 23 23.64 6.32 35.13
C PRO A 23 23.30 7.55 34.26
N PHE A 24 24.29 8.05 33.53
CA PHE A 24 24.06 9.03 32.48
C PHE A 24 23.73 8.28 31.19
N LEU A 25 22.59 8.64 30.58
CA LEU A 25 22.11 8.06 29.35
C LEU A 25 22.43 9.02 28.22
N THR A 26 23.21 8.58 27.25
CA THR A 26 23.44 9.34 26.02
C THR A 26 22.41 8.91 24.97
N GLY A 27 21.78 9.89 24.33
CA GLY A 27 20.73 9.62 23.36
C GLY A 27 20.62 10.68 22.28
N VAL A 28 19.60 10.52 21.48
CA VAL A 28 19.21 11.49 20.44
C VAL A 28 17.72 11.73 20.48
N ILE A 29 17.32 12.89 20.02
CA ILE A 29 15.93 13.19 19.72
C ILE A 29 15.57 12.45 18.46
N GLU A 30 14.54 11.60 18.52
CA GLU A 30 14.03 10.84 17.39
C GLU A 30 12.57 11.21 17.15
N ASP A 31 12.19 11.28 15.91
CA ASP A 31 10.79 11.30 15.53
C ASP A 31 10.30 9.85 15.44
N ALA A 32 9.44 9.45 16.37
CA ALA A 32 8.94 8.08 16.46
C ALA A 32 7.98 7.73 15.30
N ASP A 33 7.41 8.73 14.63
CA ASP A 33 6.37 8.59 13.62
C ASP A 33 6.64 9.42 12.36
N ALA A 34 7.93 9.61 12.01
CA ALA A 34 8.33 10.29 10.78
C ALA A 34 7.76 9.55 9.56
N GLN A 35 7.07 10.29 8.68
CA GLN A 35 6.70 9.74 7.39
C GLN A 35 7.96 9.55 6.54
N THR A 36 8.20 8.32 6.07
CA THR A 36 9.25 8.02 5.11
C THR A 36 8.71 8.12 3.69
N ILE A 37 9.46 8.82 2.83
CA ILE A 37 9.15 8.94 1.41
C ILE A 37 10.18 8.13 0.65
N GLU A 38 9.71 7.05 0.01
CA GLU A 38 10.54 6.15 -0.77
C GLU A 38 10.22 6.27 -2.26
N MET A 39 11.19 5.90 -3.10
CA MET A 39 10.99 5.82 -4.55
C MET A 39 9.94 4.75 -4.86
N PRO A 40 8.81 5.11 -5.51
CA PRO A 40 7.75 4.17 -5.85
C PRO A 40 8.21 3.18 -6.92
N VAL A 41 7.48 2.06 -7.00
CA VAL A 41 7.69 1.04 -8.03
C VAL A 41 6.74 1.32 -9.19
N PHE A 42 7.29 1.63 -10.35
CA PHE A 42 6.52 1.84 -11.57
C PHE A 42 6.55 0.62 -12.49
N PRO A 43 5.44 0.34 -13.22
CA PRO A 43 5.42 -0.72 -14.22
C PRO A 43 6.50 -0.52 -15.29
N GLY A 44 7.35 -1.53 -15.49
CA GLY A 44 8.39 -1.50 -16.50
C GLY A 44 9.61 -0.61 -16.21
N ALA A 45 9.64 0.09 -15.08
CA ALA A 45 10.77 0.90 -14.66
C ALA A 45 11.30 0.42 -13.30
N TRP A 46 12.62 0.28 -13.16
CA TRP A 46 13.30 -0.12 -11.93
C TRP A 46 14.10 1.01 -11.28
N GLN A 47 14.12 2.15 -11.96
CA GLN A 47 14.71 3.41 -11.50
C GLN A 47 13.92 4.58 -12.07
N SER A 48 13.91 5.70 -11.35
CA SER A 48 13.26 6.93 -11.79
C SER A 48 14.10 8.15 -11.44
N GLN A 49 14.00 9.19 -12.26
CA GLN A 49 14.69 10.45 -12.04
C GLN A 49 13.82 11.38 -11.20
N ILE A 50 14.45 12.10 -10.28
CA ILE A 50 13.79 13.16 -9.52
C ILE A 50 13.85 14.43 -10.35
N GLU A 51 12.69 14.97 -10.74
CA GLU A 51 12.59 16.27 -11.43
C GLU A 51 12.73 17.44 -10.44
N TRP A 52 12.02 17.33 -9.31
CA TRP A 52 11.96 18.40 -8.33
C TRP A 52 11.72 17.85 -6.92
N MET A 53 12.27 18.57 -5.92
CA MET A 53 12.03 18.34 -4.50
C MET A 53 11.72 19.67 -3.79
N ALA A 54 10.85 19.65 -2.80
CA ALA A 54 10.66 20.78 -1.90
C ALA A 54 11.97 21.06 -1.14
N PRO A 55 12.28 22.31 -0.81
CA PRO A 55 13.54 22.65 -0.12
C PRO A 55 13.69 21.92 1.21
N GLU A 56 14.90 21.43 1.50
CA GLU A 56 15.20 20.82 2.79
C GLU A 56 14.99 21.81 3.93
N GLY A 57 14.36 21.36 5.02
CA GLY A 57 14.02 22.20 6.17
C GLY A 57 12.72 23.00 6.00
N SER A 58 12.01 22.89 4.88
CA SER A 58 10.69 23.53 4.71
C SER A 58 9.62 22.86 5.57
N GLU A 59 8.68 23.66 6.05
CA GLU A 59 7.46 23.16 6.68
C GLU A 59 6.50 22.66 5.60
N ILE A 60 6.04 21.42 5.76
CA ILE A 60 5.17 20.71 4.83
C ILE A 60 3.82 20.47 5.51
N GLN A 61 2.74 20.63 4.75
CA GLN A 61 1.39 20.31 5.18
C GLN A 61 0.88 19.02 4.52
N PRO A 62 -0.07 18.31 5.13
CA PRO A 62 -0.69 17.14 4.51
C PRO A 62 -1.29 17.49 3.14
N GLY A 63 -0.95 16.72 2.12
CA GLY A 63 -1.37 16.92 0.74
C GLY A 63 -0.38 17.71 -0.13
N ASP A 64 0.61 18.38 0.46
CA ASP A 64 1.65 19.09 -0.31
C ASP A 64 2.48 18.10 -1.13
N VAL A 65 2.82 18.49 -2.37
CA VAL A 65 3.76 17.74 -3.20
C VAL A 65 5.17 17.99 -2.69
N VAL A 66 5.82 16.94 -2.23
CA VAL A 66 7.18 16.99 -1.65
C VAL A 66 8.25 16.68 -2.68
N ILE A 67 7.97 15.67 -3.52
CA ILE A 67 8.88 15.22 -4.58
C ILE A 67 8.07 15.05 -5.86
N ARG A 68 8.60 15.51 -6.98
CA ARG A 68 8.08 15.23 -8.32
C ARG A 68 9.10 14.41 -9.07
N LEU A 69 8.66 13.28 -9.58
CA LEU A 69 9.46 12.40 -10.43
C LEU A 69 9.21 12.71 -11.89
N ASP A 70 10.22 12.53 -12.74
CA ASP A 70 10.05 12.58 -14.18
C ASP A 70 9.14 11.42 -14.62
N PRO A 71 7.98 11.71 -15.24
CA PRO A 71 7.10 10.68 -15.74
C PRO A 71 7.71 9.84 -16.89
N GLY A 72 8.74 10.38 -17.59
CA GLY A 72 9.46 9.67 -18.63
C GLY A 72 8.53 9.03 -19.66
N SER A 73 8.70 7.72 -19.87
CA SER A 73 7.89 6.95 -20.82
C SER A 73 6.49 6.58 -20.31
N LEU A 74 6.14 6.90 -19.04
CA LEU A 74 4.83 6.54 -18.46
C LEU A 74 3.68 7.27 -19.18
N LEU A 75 3.89 8.52 -19.60
CA LEU A 75 2.91 9.27 -20.39
C LEU A 75 2.59 8.57 -21.72
N ASP A 76 3.64 8.19 -22.46
CA ASP A 76 3.46 7.47 -23.72
C ASP A 76 2.79 6.10 -23.54
N GLN A 77 3.08 5.43 -22.41
CA GLN A 77 2.48 4.13 -22.08
C GLN A 77 1.01 4.27 -21.69
N GLU A 78 0.68 5.32 -20.91
CA GLU A 78 -0.70 5.64 -20.56
C GLU A 78 -1.54 5.91 -21.81
N GLU A 79 -1.08 6.80 -22.71
CA GLU A 79 -1.77 7.13 -23.97
C GLU A 79 -1.99 5.87 -24.83
N ARG A 80 -1.00 4.98 -24.93
CA ARG A 80 -1.13 3.71 -25.66
C ARG A 80 -2.16 2.78 -25.01
N THR A 81 -2.08 2.58 -23.70
CA THR A 81 -3.02 1.70 -22.99
C THR A 81 -4.43 2.26 -23.00
N GLN A 82 -4.60 3.59 -22.94
CA GLN A 82 -5.89 4.25 -23.14
C GLN A 82 -6.46 3.96 -24.53
N SER A 83 -5.65 4.16 -25.59
CA SER A 83 -6.08 3.91 -26.96
C SER A 83 -6.45 2.44 -27.19
N ASP A 84 -5.70 1.50 -26.60
CA ASP A 84 -5.99 0.07 -26.68
C ASP A 84 -7.29 -0.29 -25.96
N TYR A 85 -7.55 0.29 -24.79
CA TYR A 85 -8.81 0.13 -24.07
C TYR A 85 -10.00 0.69 -24.86
N GLU A 86 -9.90 1.92 -25.37
CA GLU A 86 -10.97 2.54 -26.16
C GLU A 86 -11.29 1.73 -27.42
N ARG A 87 -10.27 1.26 -28.13
CA ARG A 87 -10.45 0.38 -29.30
C ARG A 87 -11.17 -0.91 -28.94
N LYS A 88 -10.80 -1.53 -27.81
CA LYS A 88 -11.44 -2.76 -27.33
C LYS A 88 -12.89 -2.51 -26.92
N ARG A 89 -13.19 -1.40 -26.25
CA ARG A 89 -14.55 -1.01 -25.89
C ARG A 89 -15.44 -0.86 -27.11
N PHE A 90 -14.98 -0.19 -28.17
CA PHE A 90 -15.73 -0.06 -29.42
C PHE A 90 -15.90 -1.42 -30.13
N GLU A 91 -14.91 -2.30 -30.07
CA GLU A 91 -15.03 -3.67 -30.59
C GLU A 91 -16.13 -4.45 -29.86
N VAL A 92 -16.17 -4.39 -28.53
CA VAL A 92 -17.20 -5.03 -27.69
C VAL A 92 -18.58 -4.50 -28.02
N GLU A 93 -18.74 -3.17 -28.11
CA GLU A 93 -20.01 -2.53 -28.46
C GLU A 93 -20.53 -3.00 -29.84
N ARG A 94 -19.66 -2.96 -30.84
CA ARG A 94 -19.99 -3.44 -32.19
C ARG A 94 -20.40 -4.91 -32.18
N ARG A 95 -19.64 -5.77 -31.50
CA ARG A 95 -19.90 -7.20 -31.46
C ARG A 95 -21.18 -7.53 -30.71
N THR A 96 -21.46 -6.78 -29.66
CA THR A 96 -22.75 -6.89 -28.93
C THR A 96 -23.93 -6.61 -29.85
N ALA A 97 -23.85 -5.53 -30.64
CA ALA A 97 -24.91 -5.21 -31.60
C ALA A 97 -25.07 -6.28 -32.69
N GLU A 98 -23.95 -6.79 -33.22
CA GLU A 98 -23.97 -7.87 -34.23
C GLU A 98 -24.62 -9.16 -33.67
N LEU A 99 -24.27 -9.56 -32.45
CA LEU A 99 -24.84 -10.75 -31.82
C LEU A 99 -26.34 -10.57 -31.52
N ALA A 100 -26.74 -9.41 -31.05
CA ALA A 100 -28.17 -9.10 -30.82
C ALA A 100 -29.00 -9.19 -32.11
N LEU A 101 -28.43 -8.74 -33.23
CA LEU A 101 -29.09 -8.92 -34.54
C LEU A 101 -29.25 -10.39 -34.94
N THR A 102 -28.22 -11.24 -34.72
CA THR A 102 -28.30 -12.67 -35.02
C THR A 102 -29.33 -13.39 -34.16
N VAL A 103 -29.46 -13.01 -32.89
CA VAL A 103 -30.52 -13.54 -32.00
C VAL A 103 -31.90 -13.09 -32.48
N MET A 104 -32.11 -11.82 -32.83
CA MET A 104 -33.36 -11.28 -33.34
C MET A 104 -33.77 -11.98 -34.66
N ASP A 105 -32.84 -12.28 -35.53
CA ASP A 105 -33.12 -13.05 -36.74
C ASP A 105 -33.59 -14.48 -36.44
N ALA A 106 -32.97 -15.14 -35.47
CA ALA A 106 -33.37 -16.47 -35.00
C ALA A 106 -34.74 -16.46 -34.33
N GLU A 107 -35.08 -15.46 -33.54
CA GLU A 107 -36.41 -15.25 -32.94
C GLU A 107 -37.45 -15.06 -34.02
N THR A 108 -37.16 -14.25 -35.03
CA THR A 108 -38.04 -14.03 -36.17
C THR A 108 -38.30 -15.33 -36.94
N ALA A 109 -37.25 -16.17 -37.11
CA ALA A 109 -37.39 -17.47 -37.74
C ALA A 109 -38.27 -18.44 -36.93
N VAL A 110 -38.21 -18.42 -35.60
CA VAL A 110 -39.11 -19.19 -34.75
C VAL A 110 -40.56 -18.71 -34.90
N LEU A 111 -40.84 -17.39 -34.88
CA LEU A 111 -42.20 -16.83 -35.09
C LEU A 111 -42.78 -17.23 -36.43
N ARG A 112 -41.98 -17.25 -37.51
CA ARG A 112 -42.41 -17.73 -38.83
C ARG A 112 -42.78 -19.22 -38.80
N ALA A 113 -41.92 -20.05 -38.20
CA ALA A 113 -42.15 -21.48 -38.07
C ALA A 113 -43.38 -21.80 -37.22
N GLU A 114 -43.64 -21.03 -36.18
CA GLU A 114 -44.88 -21.13 -35.37
C GLU A 114 -46.14 -20.80 -36.19
N SER A 115 -46.04 -19.76 -37.02
CA SER A 115 -47.14 -19.38 -37.91
C SER A 115 -47.43 -20.45 -38.96
N GLU A 116 -46.36 -21.04 -39.56
CA GLU A 116 -46.44 -22.16 -40.50
C GLU A 116 -47.08 -23.40 -39.86
N LEU A 117 -46.65 -23.75 -38.63
CA LEU A 117 -47.22 -24.85 -37.87
C LEU A 117 -48.70 -24.63 -37.61
N LYS A 118 -49.10 -23.40 -37.21
CA LYS A 118 -50.52 -23.05 -36.97
C LYS A 118 -51.37 -23.23 -38.21
N LEU A 119 -50.90 -22.80 -39.39
CA LEU A 119 -51.56 -23.00 -40.68
C LEU A 119 -51.67 -24.49 -41.03
N ALA A 120 -50.56 -25.25 -40.90
CA ALA A 120 -50.52 -26.67 -41.18
C ALA A 120 -51.43 -27.47 -40.23
N THR A 121 -51.56 -27.02 -38.99
CA THR A 121 -52.48 -27.62 -38.00
C THR A 121 -53.95 -27.40 -38.40
N LEU A 122 -54.30 -26.21 -38.90
CA LEU A 122 -55.66 -25.91 -39.38
C LEU A 122 -56.00 -26.77 -40.60
N ASP A 123 -55.06 -26.93 -41.57
CA ASP A 123 -55.24 -27.77 -42.78
C ASP A 123 -55.38 -29.24 -42.38
N ALA A 124 -54.59 -29.76 -41.45
CA ALA A 124 -54.60 -31.16 -41.00
C ALA A 124 -55.83 -31.54 -40.18
N ASN A 125 -56.55 -30.57 -39.59
CA ASN A 125 -57.77 -30.78 -38.85
C ASN A 125 -58.98 -31.03 -39.75
N ILE A 126 -58.89 -30.89 -41.05
CA ILE A 126 -59.96 -31.23 -42.01
C ILE A 126 -60.17 -32.75 -41.98
N PRO A 127 -61.39 -33.23 -41.73
CA PRO A 127 -61.68 -34.65 -41.62
C PRO A 127 -61.37 -35.40 -42.93
N ALA A 128 -60.84 -36.62 -42.87
CA ALA A 128 -60.50 -37.47 -44.01
C ALA A 128 -61.71 -37.82 -44.87
N THR A 129 -62.92 -37.71 -44.29
CA THR A 129 -64.21 -37.93 -44.98
C THR A 129 -64.64 -36.72 -45.85
N ALA A 130 -64.08 -35.51 -45.56
CA ALA A 130 -64.41 -34.27 -46.26
C ALA A 130 -63.34 -33.88 -47.32
N SER A 131 -62.24 -34.63 -47.47
CA SER A 131 -61.19 -34.36 -48.40
C SER A 131 -60.81 -35.59 -49.21
N ARG A 132 -60.05 -35.39 -50.35
CA ARG A 132 -59.49 -36.48 -51.07
C ARG A 132 -58.32 -37.09 -50.23
N ARG A 133 -58.16 -38.41 -50.26
CA ARG A 133 -57.15 -39.13 -49.49
C ARG A 133 -55.76 -38.53 -49.69
N LEU A 134 -55.37 -38.20 -50.91
CA LEU A 134 -54.06 -37.60 -51.23
C LEU A 134 -53.88 -36.22 -50.59
N ASP A 135 -54.96 -35.40 -50.50
CA ASP A 135 -54.91 -34.06 -49.93
C ASP A 135 -54.81 -34.15 -48.37
N TYR A 136 -55.48 -35.12 -47.78
CA TYR A 136 -55.36 -35.45 -46.37
C TYR A 136 -53.93 -35.91 -46.02
N ASP A 137 -53.39 -36.87 -46.74
CA ASP A 137 -52.04 -37.38 -46.52
C ASP A 137 -50.99 -36.27 -46.67
N ARG A 138 -51.14 -35.36 -47.65
CA ARG A 138 -50.31 -34.19 -47.83
C ARG A 138 -50.40 -33.19 -46.67
N ALA A 139 -51.62 -32.97 -46.09
CA ALA A 139 -51.81 -32.10 -44.95
C ALA A 139 -51.13 -32.67 -43.71
N GLN A 140 -51.24 -33.99 -43.47
CA GLN A 140 -50.54 -34.65 -42.35
C GLN A 140 -49.01 -34.57 -42.49
N LEU A 141 -48.49 -34.73 -43.71
CA LEU A 141 -47.07 -34.59 -44.00
C LEU A 141 -46.58 -33.13 -43.72
N ARG A 142 -47.37 -32.14 -44.18
CA ARG A 142 -47.03 -30.72 -43.91
C ARG A 142 -47.03 -30.42 -42.40
N LEU A 143 -48.01 -30.94 -41.66
CA LEU A 143 -48.04 -30.78 -40.19
C LEU A 143 -46.77 -31.38 -39.53
N SER A 144 -46.38 -32.61 -39.90
CA SER A 144 -45.20 -33.25 -39.41
C SER A 144 -43.92 -32.44 -39.74
N THR A 145 -43.78 -31.97 -40.98
CA THR A 145 -42.65 -31.18 -41.44
C THR A 145 -42.58 -29.82 -40.73
N ALA A 146 -43.73 -29.12 -40.54
CA ALA A 146 -43.81 -27.86 -39.85
C ALA A 146 -43.42 -28.02 -38.32
N THR A 147 -43.88 -29.12 -37.69
CA THR A 147 -43.50 -29.45 -36.30
C THR A 147 -42.00 -29.62 -36.17
N GLN A 148 -41.37 -30.42 -37.04
CA GLN A 148 -39.92 -30.63 -37.04
C GLN A 148 -39.16 -29.35 -37.38
N SER A 149 -39.71 -28.49 -38.26
CA SER A 149 -39.10 -27.18 -38.56
C SER A 149 -39.08 -26.26 -37.34
N LEU A 150 -40.18 -26.17 -36.63
CA LEU A 150 -40.25 -25.38 -35.40
C LEU A 150 -39.27 -25.87 -34.35
N GLU A 151 -39.19 -27.19 -34.10
CA GLU A 151 -38.25 -27.76 -33.16
C GLU A 151 -36.81 -27.39 -33.49
N ARG A 152 -36.43 -27.51 -34.79
CA ARG A 152 -35.10 -27.12 -35.26
C ARG A 152 -34.81 -25.62 -35.07
N LYS A 153 -35.80 -24.75 -35.39
CA LYS A 153 -35.64 -23.29 -35.19
C LYS A 153 -35.55 -22.88 -33.72
N ARG A 154 -36.27 -23.54 -32.82
CA ARG A 154 -36.14 -23.35 -31.38
C ARG A 154 -34.76 -23.80 -30.88
N ALA A 155 -34.23 -24.94 -31.35
CA ALA A 155 -32.88 -25.38 -30.98
C ALA A 155 -31.80 -24.43 -31.53
N GLU A 156 -31.99 -23.89 -32.73
CA GLU A 156 -31.09 -22.87 -33.31
C GLU A 156 -31.11 -21.58 -32.46
N LEU A 157 -32.24 -21.08 -32.03
CA LEU A 157 -32.37 -19.92 -31.17
C LEU A 157 -31.65 -20.13 -29.83
N VAL A 158 -31.82 -21.29 -29.19
CA VAL A 158 -31.11 -21.63 -27.95
C VAL A 158 -29.60 -21.64 -28.17
N SER A 159 -29.14 -22.16 -29.31
CA SER A 159 -27.71 -22.14 -29.66
C SER A 159 -27.19 -20.72 -29.86
N LYS A 160 -27.98 -19.82 -30.49
CA LYS A 160 -27.58 -18.41 -30.69
C LYS A 160 -27.52 -17.63 -29.40
N HIS A 161 -28.44 -17.82 -28.48
CA HIS A 161 -28.35 -17.22 -27.13
C HIS A 161 -27.14 -17.71 -26.36
N ARG A 162 -26.79 -18.99 -26.48
CA ARG A 162 -25.56 -19.51 -25.83
C ARG A 162 -24.32 -18.87 -26.42
N GLU A 163 -24.22 -18.83 -27.77
CA GLU A 163 -23.11 -18.19 -28.48
C GLU A 163 -22.96 -16.72 -28.09
N GLU A 164 -24.06 -15.98 -28.01
CA GLU A 164 -24.09 -14.58 -27.53
C GLU A 164 -23.50 -14.49 -26.13
N THR A 165 -24.04 -15.26 -25.18
CA THR A 165 -23.63 -15.21 -23.76
C THR A 165 -22.14 -15.55 -23.59
N GLU A 166 -21.70 -16.63 -24.24
CA GLU A 166 -20.30 -17.09 -24.16
C GLU A 166 -19.34 -16.05 -24.77
N THR A 167 -19.69 -15.51 -25.95
CA THR A 167 -18.87 -14.51 -26.64
C THR A 167 -18.79 -13.21 -25.84
N LEU A 168 -19.94 -12.71 -25.35
CA LEU A 168 -19.98 -11.48 -24.56
C LEU A 168 -19.19 -11.61 -23.26
N THR A 169 -19.26 -12.76 -22.59
CA THR A 169 -18.48 -13.01 -21.38
C THR A 169 -16.97 -12.89 -21.63
N VAL A 170 -16.48 -13.47 -22.72
CA VAL A 170 -15.05 -13.40 -23.09
C VAL A 170 -14.66 -11.96 -23.42
N LEU A 171 -15.46 -11.28 -24.24
CA LEU A 171 -15.18 -9.90 -24.66
C LEU A 171 -15.17 -8.93 -23.49
N GLN A 172 -16.12 -9.06 -22.56
CA GLN A 172 -16.17 -8.23 -21.33
C GLN A 172 -14.96 -8.47 -20.44
N LEU A 173 -14.50 -9.72 -20.31
CA LEU A 173 -13.30 -10.02 -19.55
C LEU A 173 -12.04 -9.41 -20.19
N GLU A 174 -11.94 -9.43 -21.52
CA GLU A 174 -10.84 -8.80 -22.24
C GLU A 174 -10.88 -7.26 -22.11
N GLU A 175 -12.06 -6.65 -22.21
CA GLU A 175 -12.26 -5.22 -22.00
C GLU A 175 -11.83 -4.81 -20.57
N GLN A 176 -12.29 -5.55 -19.56
CA GLN A 176 -11.92 -5.30 -18.18
C GLN A 176 -10.40 -5.36 -17.99
N ARG A 177 -9.73 -6.34 -18.58
CA ARG A 177 -8.26 -6.44 -18.52
C ARG A 177 -7.56 -5.22 -19.13
N MET A 178 -8.05 -4.73 -20.29
CA MET A 178 -7.49 -3.53 -20.90
C MET A 178 -7.73 -2.27 -20.04
N HIS A 179 -8.92 -2.17 -19.47
CA HIS A 179 -9.27 -1.10 -18.52
C HIS A 179 -8.34 -1.11 -17.30
N ASP A 180 -8.10 -2.28 -16.69
CA ASP A 180 -7.23 -2.42 -15.51
C ASP A 180 -5.77 -2.07 -15.84
N GLN A 181 -5.31 -2.42 -17.05
CA GLN A 181 -3.98 -2.03 -17.51
C GLN A 181 -3.87 -0.51 -17.66
N TRP A 182 -4.84 0.14 -18.29
CA TRP A 182 -4.85 1.60 -18.41
C TRP A 182 -4.94 2.26 -17.03
N GLN A 183 -5.84 1.81 -16.16
CA GLN A 183 -5.98 2.35 -14.81
C GLN A 183 -4.67 2.22 -13.99
N SER A 184 -3.92 1.14 -14.18
CA SER A 184 -2.61 0.96 -13.57
C SER A 184 -1.61 2.03 -14.05
N MET A 185 -1.65 2.43 -15.31
CA MET A 185 -0.79 3.51 -15.83
C MET A 185 -1.21 4.89 -15.29
N VAL A 186 -2.52 5.16 -15.21
CA VAL A 186 -3.05 6.38 -14.59
C VAL A 186 -2.57 6.49 -13.14
N ASN A 187 -2.70 5.42 -12.36
CA ASN A 187 -2.24 5.40 -10.97
C ASN A 187 -0.70 5.57 -10.87
N ALA A 188 0.04 5.00 -11.82
CA ALA A 188 1.50 5.18 -11.89
C ALA A 188 1.88 6.63 -12.15
N LEU A 189 1.16 7.33 -13.05
CA LEU A 189 1.37 8.75 -13.31
C LEU A 189 1.02 9.63 -12.10
N GLU A 190 -0.08 9.36 -11.42
CA GLU A 190 -0.40 10.04 -10.16
C GLU A 190 0.69 9.81 -9.10
N GLY A 191 1.23 8.59 -9.05
CA GLY A 191 2.33 8.20 -8.16
C GLY A 191 3.67 8.90 -8.45
N THR A 192 3.81 9.63 -9.57
CA THR A 192 5.01 10.46 -9.82
C THR A 192 5.06 11.71 -8.94
N GLN A 193 3.94 12.10 -8.34
CA GLN A 193 3.86 13.20 -7.38
C GLN A 193 3.75 12.65 -5.96
N LEU A 194 4.88 12.59 -5.27
CA LEU A 194 4.93 12.11 -3.89
C LEU A 194 4.44 13.21 -2.95
N LYS A 195 3.36 12.93 -2.23
CA LYS A 195 2.67 13.88 -1.35
C LYS A 195 2.94 13.56 0.12
N ALA A 196 2.93 14.60 0.92
CA ALA A 196 2.96 14.46 2.37
C ALA A 196 1.61 13.95 2.89
N GLU A 197 1.65 12.99 3.79
CA GLU A 197 0.49 12.51 4.55
C GLU A 197 0.39 13.22 5.91
N LYS A 198 1.54 13.73 6.42
CA LYS A 198 1.66 14.38 7.72
C LYS A 198 2.29 15.76 7.59
N ALA A 199 1.95 16.63 8.55
CA ALA A 199 2.64 17.90 8.71
C ALA A 199 4.00 17.69 9.37
N GLY A 200 5.00 18.45 8.96
CA GLY A 200 6.33 18.37 9.56
C GLY A 200 7.41 19.10 8.77
N ILE A 201 8.66 18.86 9.11
CA ILE A 201 9.84 19.40 8.43
C ILE A 201 10.41 18.36 7.49
N LEU A 202 10.69 18.75 6.26
CA LEU A 202 11.30 17.88 5.26
C LEU A 202 12.80 17.74 5.49
N ILE A 203 13.27 16.49 5.57
CA ILE A 203 14.68 16.12 5.71
C ILE A 203 15.06 15.19 4.58
N TYR A 204 16.08 15.55 3.79
CA TYR A 204 16.57 14.69 2.71
C TYR A 204 17.29 13.47 3.27
N ALA A 205 17.03 12.31 2.68
CA ALA A 205 17.75 11.10 3.04
C ALA A 205 19.17 11.08 2.47
N GLU A 206 20.00 10.25 3.06
CA GLU A 206 21.34 9.93 2.54
C GLU A 206 21.30 8.61 1.78
N ASN A 207 21.91 8.60 0.61
CA ASN A 207 22.09 7.38 -0.17
C ASN A 207 23.08 6.46 0.55
N ARG A 208 22.64 5.29 0.96
CA ARG A 208 23.46 4.31 1.73
C ARG A 208 24.72 3.84 1.01
N PHE A 209 24.78 3.95 -0.32
CA PHE A 209 25.92 3.48 -1.12
C PHE A 209 26.95 4.57 -1.36
N THR A 210 26.50 5.82 -1.49
CA THR A 210 27.40 6.94 -1.82
C THR A 210 27.69 7.85 -0.64
N GLY A 211 26.88 7.81 0.43
CA GLY A 211 26.96 8.71 1.58
C GLY A 211 26.53 10.14 1.27
N HIS A 212 26.05 10.41 0.06
CA HIS A 212 25.58 11.75 -0.32
C HIS A 212 24.09 11.87 -0.09
N LYS A 213 23.64 13.10 0.20
CA LYS A 213 22.19 13.40 0.25
C LYS A 213 21.54 13.18 -1.10
N ILE A 214 20.26 12.83 -1.06
CA ILE A 214 19.40 12.75 -2.25
C ILE A 214 19.13 14.16 -2.76
N PHE A 215 19.22 14.40 -4.09
CA PHE A 215 18.86 15.69 -4.70
C PHE A 215 18.21 15.56 -6.07
N PRO A 216 17.51 16.63 -6.51
CA PRO A 216 16.86 16.64 -7.81
C PRO A 216 17.89 16.55 -8.96
N GLY A 217 17.45 15.97 -10.09
CA GLY A 217 18.25 15.75 -11.29
C GLY A 217 18.94 14.39 -11.35
N GLU A 218 19.00 13.64 -10.26
CA GLU A 218 19.58 12.29 -10.22
C GLU A 218 18.53 11.19 -10.34
N THR A 219 19.00 10.00 -10.72
CA THR A 219 18.20 8.80 -10.90
C THR A 219 18.45 7.81 -9.76
N TYR A 220 17.39 7.30 -9.18
CA TYR A 220 17.46 6.36 -8.04
C TYR A 220 16.64 5.11 -8.31
N ASN A 221 17.04 4.01 -7.67
CA ASN A 221 16.35 2.73 -7.77
C ASN A 221 15.05 2.76 -6.97
N ASN A 222 14.11 1.90 -7.36
CA ASN A 222 12.88 1.67 -6.61
C ASN A 222 13.18 1.34 -5.14
N SER A 223 12.28 1.76 -4.25
CA SER A 223 12.38 1.57 -2.79
C SER A 223 13.62 2.26 -2.14
N THR A 224 14.28 3.18 -2.86
CA THR A 224 15.31 4.03 -2.24
C THR A 224 14.60 5.07 -1.36
N LEU A 225 15.05 5.21 -0.11
CA LEU A 225 14.57 6.27 0.79
C LEU A 225 15.03 7.62 0.24
N LEU A 226 14.09 8.50 -0.08
CA LEU A 226 14.35 9.82 -0.68
C LEU A 226 14.35 10.93 0.37
N ALA A 227 13.37 10.92 1.25
CA ALA A 227 13.21 11.93 2.27
C ALA A 227 12.42 11.40 3.47
N ARG A 228 12.42 12.18 4.55
CA ARG A 228 11.57 11.99 5.72
C ARG A 228 10.88 13.28 6.05
N ILE A 229 9.64 13.21 6.51
CA ILE A 229 8.92 14.32 7.09
C ILE A 229 8.88 14.09 8.59
N ALA A 230 9.63 14.90 9.33
CA ALA A 230 9.72 14.82 10.79
C ALA A 230 8.60 15.68 11.41
N SER A 231 7.75 15.06 12.22
CA SER A 231 6.70 15.77 12.96
C SER A 231 7.21 16.24 14.32
N HIS A 232 6.80 17.42 14.74
CA HIS A 232 7.12 17.89 16.10
C HIS A 232 6.21 17.28 17.18
N GLU A 233 5.06 16.71 16.79
CA GLU A 233 4.04 16.25 17.73
C GLU A 233 4.37 14.90 18.37
N ASP A 234 5.07 14.02 17.63
CA ASP A 234 5.40 12.65 18.06
C ASP A 234 6.91 12.44 18.33
N THR A 235 7.58 13.50 18.74
CA THR A 235 9.02 13.42 19.08
C THR A 235 9.25 12.55 20.30
N SER A 236 10.22 11.65 20.23
CA SER A 236 10.65 10.76 21.30
C SER A 236 12.15 10.84 21.49
N PHE A 237 12.63 10.29 22.60
CA PHE A 237 14.05 10.18 22.90
C PHE A 237 14.48 8.73 22.77
N ARG A 238 15.60 8.48 22.05
CA ARG A 238 16.25 7.19 22.01
C ARG A 238 17.59 7.30 22.71
N PHE A 239 17.77 6.53 23.77
CA PHE A 239 18.99 6.43 24.55
C PHE A 239 19.68 5.11 24.33
N TRP A 240 20.98 5.11 24.45
CA TRP A 240 21.80 3.90 24.46
C TRP A 240 22.38 3.72 25.86
N VAL A 241 22.00 2.64 26.50
CA VAL A 241 22.37 2.29 27.88
C VAL A 241 23.33 1.14 27.86
N HIS A 242 24.48 1.29 28.51
CA HIS A 242 25.47 0.21 28.64
C HIS A 242 24.89 -0.97 29.41
N GLU A 243 25.29 -2.20 29.08
CA GLU A 243 24.80 -3.43 29.72
C GLU A 243 24.94 -3.45 31.24
N ALA A 244 25.93 -2.75 31.80
CA ALA A 244 26.09 -2.64 33.26
C ALA A 244 24.98 -1.86 33.96
N ASP A 245 24.27 -1.00 33.24
CA ASP A 245 23.27 -0.09 33.79
C ASP A 245 21.83 -0.37 33.36
N ILE A 246 21.63 -1.24 32.37
CA ILE A 246 20.28 -1.50 31.81
C ILE A 246 19.29 -2.03 32.86
N LEU A 247 19.76 -2.82 33.82
CA LEU A 247 18.91 -3.36 34.89
C LEU A 247 18.41 -2.30 35.88
N LYS A 248 18.97 -1.08 35.83
CA LYS A 248 18.54 0.05 36.67
C LYS A 248 17.44 0.86 36.03
N ILE A 249 17.07 0.56 34.78
CA ILE A 249 16.10 1.32 34.01
C ILE A 249 14.97 0.39 33.60
N VAL A 250 13.77 0.74 34.02
CA VAL A 250 12.57 -0.04 33.70
C VAL A 250 11.52 0.85 32.99
N PRO A 251 10.66 0.27 32.13
CA PRO A 251 9.54 1.00 31.56
C PRO A 251 8.69 1.65 32.66
N GLY A 252 8.40 2.93 32.51
CA GLY A 252 7.70 3.75 33.48
C GLY A 252 8.60 4.69 34.29
N ASP A 253 9.92 4.50 34.28
CA ASP A 253 10.87 5.40 34.93
C ASP A 253 10.83 6.80 34.31
N ARG A 254 11.07 7.82 35.15
CA ARG A 254 11.15 9.21 34.73
C ARG A 254 12.61 9.59 34.49
N LEU A 255 12.86 10.24 33.37
CA LEU A 255 14.17 10.76 33.02
C LEU A 255 14.10 12.26 32.85
N VAL A 256 15.06 12.97 33.39
CA VAL A 256 15.30 14.38 33.11
C VAL A 256 16.24 14.42 31.88
N VAL A 257 15.71 14.91 30.75
CA VAL A 257 16.41 14.97 29.47
C VAL A 257 16.86 16.40 29.22
N THR A 258 18.13 16.54 28.86
CA THR A 258 18.77 17.83 28.56
C THR A 258 19.47 17.72 27.21
N PRO A 259 19.09 18.54 26.20
CA PRO A 259 19.82 18.59 24.93
C PRO A 259 21.21 19.18 25.14
N ASP A 260 22.24 18.61 24.49
CA ASP A 260 23.61 19.09 24.59
C ASP A 260 23.77 20.54 24.06
N ALA A 261 22.99 20.88 23.03
CA ALA A 261 22.97 22.23 22.45
C ALA A 261 22.24 23.27 23.32
N LEU A 262 21.38 22.83 24.25
CA LEU A 262 20.49 23.69 25.06
C LEU A 262 20.52 23.26 26.54
N PRO A 263 21.66 23.41 27.26
CA PRO A 263 21.84 22.85 28.60
C PRO A 263 20.94 23.48 29.68
N GLU A 264 20.36 24.64 29.39
CA GLU A 264 19.39 25.31 30.31
C GLU A 264 17.97 24.75 30.16
N GLN A 265 17.67 24.04 29.08
CA GLN A 265 16.34 23.48 28.84
C GLN A 265 16.28 22.02 29.28
N ARG A 266 15.42 21.73 30.24
CA ARG A 266 15.20 20.37 30.75
C ARG A 266 13.78 19.93 30.54
N VAL A 267 13.61 18.72 30.08
CA VAL A 267 12.31 18.10 29.82
C VAL A 267 12.24 16.77 30.57
N VAL A 268 11.08 16.50 31.18
CA VAL A 268 10.83 15.20 31.81
C VAL A 268 10.26 14.26 30.76
N ALA A 269 10.85 13.09 30.64
CA ALA A 269 10.38 12.02 29.77
C ALA A 269 10.12 10.75 30.58
N VAL A 270 9.24 9.89 30.09
CA VAL A 270 8.92 8.60 30.69
C VAL A 270 9.42 7.49 29.77
N VAL A 271 10.17 6.55 30.32
CA VAL A 271 10.64 5.36 29.60
C VAL A 271 9.44 4.56 29.12
N SER A 272 9.27 4.42 27.82
CA SER A 272 8.19 3.67 27.20
C SER A 272 8.56 2.22 26.92
N ARG A 273 9.82 1.99 26.51
CA ARG A 273 10.32 0.67 26.13
C ARG A 273 11.84 0.61 26.30
N ALA A 274 12.34 -0.54 26.77
CA ALA A 274 13.74 -0.92 26.70
C ALA A 274 13.91 -2.13 25.78
N SER A 275 14.91 -2.12 24.90
CA SER A 275 15.24 -3.26 24.04
C SER A 275 15.64 -4.45 24.90
N GLN A 276 15.34 -5.66 24.45
CA GLN A 276 15.80 -6.91 25.06
C GLN A 276 17.07 -7.46 24.39
N GLN A 277 17.55 -6.80 23.35
CA GLN A 277 18.73 -7.21 22.61
C GLN A 277 19.77 -6.09 22.66
N ALA A 278 20.99 -6.44 23.02
CA ALA A 278 22.13 -5.53 22.97
C ALA A 278 22.67 -5.42 21.54
N THR A 279 23.12 -4.23 21.19
CA THR A 279 23.88 -3.95 19.97
C THR A 279 25.28 -3.47 20.35
N THR A 280 26.31 -3.90 19.61
CA THR A 280 27.67 -3.38 19.79
C THR A 280 27.80 -2.03 19.12
N ARG A 281 28.51 -1.10 19.77
CA ARG A 281 28.89 0.19 19.22
C ARG A 281 30.39 0.35 19.38
N ASP A 282 31.13 -0.13 18.39
CA ASP A 282 32.57 -0.18 18.39
C ASP A 282 33.21 1.21 18.57
N GLU A 283 32.47 2.27 18.20
CA GLU A 283 32.85 3.67 18.36
C GLU A 283 32.91 4.11 19.84
N TRP A 284 32.16 3.46 20.75
CA TRP A 284 32.08 3.85 22.15
C TRP A 284 32.81 2.91 23.09
N SER A 285 32.55 1.60 22.97
CA SER A 285 33.24 0.56 23.72
C SER A 285 32.94 -0.83 23.13
N GLN A 286 33.70 -1.85 23.57
CA GLN A 286 33.40 -3.26 23.22
C GLN A 286 32.19 -3.87 23.98
N GLY A 287 31.53 -3.12 24.86
CA GLY A 287 30.36 -3.57 25.62
C GLY A 287 29.08 -3.52 24.80
N GLY A 288 28.07 -4.26 25.27
CA GLY A 288 26.72 -4.21 24.69
C GLY A 288 25.95 -2.97 25.13
N TYR A 289 25.23 -2.35 24.20
CA TYR A 289 24.34 -1.23 24.46
C TYR A 289 22.90 -1.62 24.15
N PHE A 290 22.00 -1.29 25.05
CA PHE A 290 20.56 -1.50 24.90
C PHE A 290 19.89 -0.18 24.52
N GLU A 291 18.95 -0.24 23.58
CA GLU A 291 18.16 0.92 23.19
C GLU A 291 16.98 1.12 24.17
N VAL A 292 16.88 2.31 24.71
CA VAL A 292 15.78 2.73 25.61
C VAL A 292 15.05 3.88 24.95
N HIS A 293 13.75 3.72 24.75
CA HIS A 293 12.89 4.78 24.22
C HIS A 293 12.12 5.43 25.34
N ALA A 294 12.09 6.76 25.32
CA ALA A 294 11.31 7.55 26.28
C ALA A 294 10.46 8.61 25.55
N LYS A 295 9.25 8.84 26.05
CA LYS A 295 8.35 9.87 25.53
C LYS A 295 8.34 11.08 26.45
N PRO A 296 8.37 12.31 25.92
CA PRO A 296 8.23 13.51 26.72
C PRO A 296 6.84 13.56 27.39
N THR A 297 6.77 14.08 28.60
CA THR A 297 5.50 14.24 29.36
C THR A 297 4.71 15.46 28.90
N VAL A 298 5.35 16.39 28.21
CA VAL A 298 4.75 17.61 27.64
C VAL A 298 5.26 17.79 26.20
N PRO A 299 4.50 18.44 25.33
CA PRO A 299 4.97 18.75 23.97
C PRO A 299 6.32 19.48 24.02
N LEU A 300 7.25 19.06 23.16
CA LEU A 300 8.57 19.67 23.11
C LEU A 300 8.52 21.05 22.42
N PRO A 301 9.33 22.01 22.87
CA PRO A 301 9.50 23.26 22.15
C PRO A 301 10.08 23.03 20.75
N ASN A 302 9.77 23.89 19.78
CA ASN A 302 10.29 23.83 18.41
C ASN A 302 11.82 23.91 18.30
N THR A 303 12.50 24.25 19.39
CA THR A 303 13.97 24.26 19.49
C THR A 303 14.56 22.86 19.63
N PHE A 304 13.74 21.84 19.93
CA PHE A 304 14.16 20.43 20.02
C PHE A 304 14.03 19.79 18.63
N ILE A 305 15.12 19.81 17.90
CA ILE A 305 15.16 19.30 16.51
C ILE A 305 15.53 17.81 16.52
N PRO A 306 14.83 16.96 15.78
CA PRO A 306 15.21 15.55 15.58
C PRO A 306 16.67 15.44 15.11
N GLY A 307 17.42 14.50 15.70
CA GLY A 307 18.86 14.33 15.47
C GLY A 307 19.76 15.04 16.48
N MET A 308 19.25 15.95 17.31
CA MET A 308 20.05 16.54 18.39
C MET A 308 20.42 15.48 19.44
N SER A 309 21.69 15.56 19.91
CA SER A 309 22.17 14.77 21.04
C SER A 309 21.54 15.25 22.33
N VAL A 310 21.17 14.30 23.19
CA VAL A 310 20.57 14.55 24.49
C VAL A 310 21.23 13.70 25.57
N MET A 311 21.25 14.23 26.76
CA MET A 311 21.67 13.52 27.97
C MET A 311 20.45 13.25 28.84
N GLY A 312 20.23 12.00 29.22
CA GLY A 312 19.19 11.56 30.14
C GLY A 312 19.74 11.22 31.50
N LYS A 313 19.05 11.64 32.56
CA LYS A 313 19.36 11.26 33.92
C LYS A 313 18.09 10.77 34.61
N PRO A 314 18.10 9.63 35.34
CA PRO A 314 16.98 9.23 36.18
C PRO A 314 16.63 10.32 37.20
N GLU A 315 15.33 10.52 37.40
CA GLU A 315 14.80 11.51 38.34
C GLU A 315 14.92 11.02 39.80
#